data_e2f940da28a0fd0f9cb46a8e89cafcae
#
_entry.id   e2f940da28a0fd0f9cb46a8e89cafcae
#
_cell.length_a   1.000
_cell.length_b   1.000
_cell.length_c   1.000
_cell.angle_alpha   90.00
_cell.angle_beta   90.00
_cell.angle_gamma   90.00
#
_symmetry.space_group_name_H-M   'P 1'
#
loop_
_entity.id
_entity.type
_entity.pdbx_description
1 polymer ?
#
loop_
_entity_poly.entity_id
_entity_poly.type
_entity_poly.pdbx_seq_one_letter_code
_entity_poly.pdbx_strand_id
1 'polypeptide(L)'
;LEAMGIRMLLNESIIIERSGQRIHLGGIGDAHFHGMENIEKAAAAIPHDEFSILLSHTPEVYRQAATAGFNVLLSGHTHGGQICLPGGIPITLLSVLPRSMGAGAWKYHDMIGYTSVGTGSSIVPVRFNCPPEITLHHLHLSS
;
A
#
# COMPACT_ATOMS: atom_id res chain seq x y z
N LEU A 1 4.22 4.59 18.53
CA LEU A 1 2.96 4.12 17.90
C LEU A 1 2.28 3.09 18.79
N GLU A 2 2.99 2.05 19.26
CA GLU A 2 2.40 1.00 20.12
C GLU A 2 1.82 1.55 21.44
N ALA A 3 2.48 2.52 22.07
CA ALA A 3 1.96 3.23 23.24
C ALA A 3 0.63 3.99 22.97
N MET A 4 0.28 4.18 21.71
CA MET A 4 -0.98 4.78 21.25
C MET A 4 -2.02 3.73 20.82
N GLY A 5 -1.74 2.44 21.05
CA GLY A 5 -2.60 1.33 20.65
C GLY A 5 -2.52 0.97 19.16
N ILE A 6 -1.52 1.48 18.44
CA ILE A 6 -1.30 1.16 17.02
C ILE A 6 -0.31 0.01 16.93
N ARG A 7 -0.75 -1.14 16.44
CA ARG A 7 0.12 -2.29 16.18
C ARG A 7 0.97 -2.05 14.94
N MET A 8 2.28 -2.23 15.08
CA MET A 8 3.23 -2.23 13.96
C MET A 8 3.38 -3.65 13.42
N LEU A 9 3.18 -3.83 12.13
CA LEU A 9 3.43 -5.10 11.44
C LEU A 9 4.78 -5.00 10.73
N LEU A 10 5.79 -5.66 11.28
CA LEU A 10 7.16 -5.65 10.75
C LEU A 10 7.51 -7.04 10.19
N ASN A 11 7.23 -7.26 8.90
CA ASN A 11 7.42 -8.53 8.22
C ASN A 11 6.62 -9.66 8.88
N GLU A 12 5.38 -9.37 9.19
CA GLU A 12 4.44 -10.30 9.81
C GLU A 12 3.02 -10.09 9.27
N SER A 13 2.15 -11.04 9.52
CA SER A 13 0.71 -10.91 9.25
C SER A 13 -0.13 -11.18 10.49
N ILE A 14 -1.32 -10.63 10.47
CA ILE A 14 -2.39 -10.88 11.44
C ILE A 14 -3.66 -11.30 10.72
N ILE A 15 -4.55 -11.94 11.43
CA ILE A 15 -5.89 -12.25 10.95
C ILE A 15 -6.86 -11.25 11.56
N ILE A 16 -7.70 -10.65 10.70
CA ILE A 16 -8.86 -9.88 11.10
C ILE A 16 -10.07 -10.75 10.83
N GLU A 17 -10.80 -11.08 11.89
CA GLU A 17 -12.00 -11.92 11.80
C GLU A 17 -13.25 -11.12 12.14
N ARG A 18 -14.27 -11.26 11.30
CA ARG A 18 -15.59 -10.66 11.52
C ARG A 18 -16.67 -11.56 10.93
N SER A 19 -17.66 -11.94 11.74
CA SER A 19 -18.82 -12.75 11.30
C SER A 19 -18.40 -14.05 10.61
N GLY A 20 -17.36 -14.72 11.09
CA GLY A 20 -16.83 -15.97 10.51
C GLY A 20 -16.03 -15.79 9.21
N GLN A 21 -15.83 -14.56 8.77
CA GLN A 21 -14.98 -14.25 7.62
C GLN A 21 -13.60 -13.79 8.09
N ARG A 22 -12.55 -14.16 7.37
CA ARG A 22 -11.18 -13.85 7.71
C ARG A 22 -10.51 -13.05 6.59
N ILE A 23 -9.68 -12.10 6.99
CA ILE A 23 -8.81 -11.33 6.11
C ILE A 23 -7.42 -11.39 6.72
N HIS A 24 -6.44 -11.76 5.94
CA HIS A 24 -5.04 -11.68 6.34
C HIS A 24 -4.49 -10.29 6.04
N LEU A 25 -3.96 -9.62 7.03
CA LEU A 25 -3.33 -8.31 6.90
C LEU A 25 -1.84 -8.46 7.16
N GLY A 26 -1.05 -8.42 6.11
CA GLY A 26 0.40 -8.40 6.16
C GLY A 26 0.95 -6.99 6.25
N GLY A 27 2.08 -6.80 6.89
CA GLY A 27 2.84 -5.57 6.88
C GLY A 27 4.32 -5.86 6.75
N ILE A 28 5.04 -4.96 6.08
CA ILE A 28 6.49 -5.07 5.89
C ILE A 28 7.21 -3.83 6.40
N GLY A 29 8.48 -4.02 6.73
CA GLY A 29 9.40 -2.92 7.00
C GLY A 29 9.56 -2.01 5.78
N ASP A 30 10.11 -0.81 5.99
CA ASP A 30 10.30 0.15 4.91
C ASP A 30 11.39 -0.33 3.94
N ALA A 31 10.95 -0.69 2.73
CA ALA A 31 11.81 -1.12 1.63
C ALA A 31 12.74 -0.02 1.13
N HIS A 32 12.29 1.25 1.22
CA HIS A 32 13.01 2.37 0.63
C HIS A 32 14.20 2.84 1.47
N PHE A 33 14.06 2.86 2.81
CA PHE A 33 15.08 3.42 3.69
C PHE A 33 15.98 2.39 4.37
N HIS A 34 15.51 1.16 4.55
CA HIS A 34 16.21 0.21 5.40
C HIS A 34 16.50 -1.16 4.75
N GLY A 35 15.95 -1.45 3.56
CA GLY A 35 16.10 -2.75 2.91
C GLY A 35 15.70 -3.90 3.86
N MET A 36 14.75 -3.64 4.76
CA MET A 36 14.33 -4.57 5.80
C MET A 36 13.01 -5.26 5.47
N GLU A 37 12.51 -5.06 4.25
CA GLU A 37 11.32 -5.72 3.77
C GLU A 37 11.58 -7.23 3.63
N ASN A 38 10.69 -8.02 4.20
CA ASN A 38 10.67 -9.46 4.01
C ASN A 38 9.22 -9.90 3.77
N ILE A 39 8.81 -9.80 2.51
CA ILE A 39 7.45 -10.12 2.08
C ILE A 39 7.16 -11.60 2.24
N GLU A 40 8.13 -12.46 1.97
CA GLU A 40 8.00 -13.91 2.13
C GLU A 40 7.69 -14.27 3.58
N LYS A 41 8.35 -13.62 4.54
CA LYS A 41 8.06 -13.80 5.96
C LYS A 41 6.66 -13.29 6.32
N ALA A 42 6.24 -12.14 5.78
CA ALA A 42 4.89 -11.60 6.00
C ALA A 42 3.80 -12.53 5.42
N ALA A 43 4.10 -13.21 4.30
CA ALA A 43 3.19 -14.14 3.64
C ALA A 43 3.20 -15.56 4.22
N ALA A 44 4.24 -15.95 4.95
CA ALA A 44 4.51 -17.35 5.33
C ALA A 44 3.37 -18.06 6.07
N ALA A 45 2.55 -17.32 6.81
CA ALA A 45 1.42 -17.88 7.57
C ALA A 45 0.06 -17.71 6.84
N ILE A 46 0.05 -17.20 5.62
CA ILE A 46 -1.17 -16.91 4.85
C ILE A 46 -1.47 -18.10 3.92
N PRO A 47 -2.61 -18.78 4.07
CA PRO A 47 -3.03 -19.78 3.11
C PRO A 47 -3.27 -19.16 1.73
N HIS A 48 -2.90 -19.87 0.66
CA HIS A 48 -2.98 -19.37 -0.71
C HIS A 48 -4.40 -19.11 -1.22
N ASP A 49 -5.38 -19.74 -0.60
CA ASP A 49 -6.81 -19.63 -0.93
C ASP A 49 -7.56 -18.61 -0.06
N GLU A 50 -6.88 -17.96 0.88
CA GLU A 50 -7.46 -16.93 1.74
C GLU A 50 -7.12 -15.51 1.27
N PHE A 51 -8.09 -14.61 1.42
CA PHE A 51 -7.93 -13.21 0.99
C PHE A 51 -6.93 -12.47 1.86
N SER A 52 -5.99 -11.79 1.20
CA SER A 52 -4.88 -11.12 1.86
C SER A 52 -4.61 -9.71 1.34
N ILE A 53 -4.25 -8.84 2.26
CA ILE A 53 -3.87 -7.44 2.01
C ILE A 53 -2.46 -7.23 2.53
N LEU A 54 -1.60 -6.62 1.72
CA LEU A 54 -0.28 -6.15 2.15
C LEU A 54 -0.30 -4.64 2.38
N LEU A 55 0.19 -4.22 3.54
CA LEU A 55 0.49 -2.83 3.84
C LEU A 55 1.98 -2.57 3.60
N SER A 56 2.28 -1.61 2.76
CA SER A 56 3.65 -1.16 2.49
C SER A 56 3.73 0.36 2.47
N HIS A 57 4.84 0.92 2.94
CA HIS A 57 5.06 2.36 2.80
C HIS A 57 5.11 2.78 1.33
N THR A 58 5.79 2.01 0.48
CA THR A 58 6.00 2.30 -0.94
C THR A 58 5.33 1.24 -1.84
N PRO A 59 4.78 1.60 -3.00
CA PRO A 59 4.24 0.64 -3.97
C PRO A 59 5.33 -0.13 -4.75
N GLU A 60 6.60 0.19 -4.61
CA GLU A 60 7.71 -0.40 -5.39
C GLU A 60 7.82 -1.91 -5.23
N VAL A 61 7.32 -2.46 -4.14
CA VAL A 61 7.29 -3.90 -3.84
C VAL A 61 6.18 -4.68 -4.57
N TYR A 62 5.46 -4.05 -5.50
CA TYR A 62 4.28 -4.64 -6.14
C TYR A 62 4.53 -6.00 -6.82
N ARG A 63 5.71 -6.21 -7.42
CA ARG A 63 6.07 -7.48 -8.07
C ARG A 63 6.25 -8.59 -7.05
N GLN A 64 6.99 -8.30 -5.99
CA GLN A 64 7.23 -9.24 -4.89
C GLN A 64 5.92 -9.56 -4.16
N ALA A 65 5.07 -8.56 -3.92
CA ALA A 65 3.76 -8.75 -3.30
C ALA A 65 2.85 -9.66 -4.13
N ALA A 66 2.79 -9.46 -5.45
CA ALA A 66 2.03 -10.32 -6.35
C ALA A 66 2.59 -11.75 -6.40
N THR A 67 3.92 -11.90 -6.44
CA THR A 67 4.58 -13.22 -6.41
C THR A 67 4.33 -13.96 -5.10
N ALA A 68 4.26 -13.24 -3.98
CA ALA A 68 3.95 -13.80 -2.66
C ALA A 68 2.45 -14.14 -2.48
N GLY A 69 1.60 -13.83 -3.45
CA GLY A 69 0.19 -14.22 -3.48
C GLY A 69 -0.76 -13.23 -2.80
N PHE A 70 -0.33 -12.02 -2.47
CA PHE A 70 -1.24 -11.01 -1.94
C PHE A 70 -2.28 -10.57 -2.99
N ASN A 71 -3.55 -10.45 -2.55
CA ASN A 71 -4.65 -10.02 -3.41
C ASN A 71 -4.72 -8.50 -3.55
N VAL A 72 -4.33 -7.79 -2.49
CA VAL A 72 -4.35 -6.33 -2.45
C VAL A 72 -3.05 -5.77 -1.89
N LEU A 73 -2.54 -4.70 -2.50
CA LEU A 73 -1.44 -3.89 -1.97
C LEU A 73 -1.94 -2.47 -1.69
N LEU A 74 -1.85 -2.04 -0.44
CA LEU A 74 -2.13 -0.67 -0.03
C LEU A 74 -0.81 0.03 0.31
N SER A 75 -0.58 1.19 -0.30
CA SER A 75 0.68 1.93 -0.17
C SER A 75 0.49 3.44 -0.21
N GLY A 76 1.55 4.17 0.05
CA GLY A 76 1.62 5.63 0.00
C GLY A 76 2.92 6.11 -0.62
N HIS A 77 3.71 6.91 0.13
CA HIS A 77 5.05 7.39 -0.19
C HIS A 77 5.14 8.44 -1.30
N THR A 78 4.50 8.21 -2.43
CA THR A 78 4.62 9.01 -3.66
C THR A 78 4.07 10.43 -3.52
N HIS A 79 3.20 10.66 -2.54
CA HIS A 79 2.39 11.88 -2.40
C HIS A 79 1.63 12.28 -3.69
N GLY A 80 1.46 11.34 -4.65
CA GLY A 80 0.93 11.61 -5.98
C GLY A 80 1.78 12.57 -6.81
N GLY A 81 3.07 12.71 -6.46
CA GLY A 81 3.97 13.71 -7.03
C GLY A 81 3.86 15.08 -6.39
N GLN A 82 2.91 15.30 -5.47
CA GLN A 82 2.69 16.49 -4.65
C GLN A 82 2.50 17.81 -5.45
N ILE A 83 3.31 18.04 -6.49
CA ILE A 83 3.20 19.17 -7.42
C ILE A 83 2.92 18.61 -8.81
N CYS A 84 1.71 18.91 -9.30
CA CYS A 84 1.18 18.35 -10.54
C CYS A 84 0.80 19.45 -11.53
N LEU A 85 0.82 19.11 -12.81
CA LEU A 85 0.21 19.89 -13.89
C LEU A 85 -1.33 19.81 -13.76
N PRO A 86 -2.08 20.65 -14.48
CA PRO A 86 -3.53 20.52 -14.58
C PRO A 86 -3.95 19.09 -14.92
N GLY A 87 -5.01 18.60 -14.24
CA GLY A 87 -5.45 17.22 -14.37
C GLY A 87 -4.72 16.23 -13.43
N GLY A 88 -3.91 16.72 -12.48
CA GLY A 88 -3.25 15.86 -11.50
C GLY A 88 -2.04 15.08 -12.07
N ILE A 89 -1.50 15.50 -13.19
CA ILE A 89 -0.35 14.85 -13.82
C ILE A 89 0.92 15.21 -13.03
N PRO A 90 1.58 14.25 -12.36
CA PRO A 90 2.76 14.55 -11.56
C PRO A 90 3.92 15.04 -12.42
N ILE A 91 4.58 16.13 -12.00
CA ILE A 91 5.82 16.60 -12.63
C ILE A 91 6.92 15.55 -12.41
N THR A 92 7.01 15.03 -11.19
CA THR A 92 7.88 13.91 -10.84
C THR A 92 7.18 13.00 -9.83
N LEU A 93 7.45 11.70 -9.93
CA LEU A 93 7.24 10.74 -8.85
C LEU A 93 8.63 10.37 -8.40
N LEU A 94 8.98 10.63 -7.16
CA LEU A 94 10.28 10.26 -6.58
C LEU A 94 10.36 8.73 -6.33
N SER A 95 10.07 7.95 -7.38
CA SER A 95 9.94 6.50 -7.32
C SER A 95 10.16 5.89 -8.72
N VAL A 96 10.72 4.68 -8.76
CA VAL A 96 10.96 3.89 -9.98
C VAL A 96 9.73 3.07 -10.34
N LEU A 97 8.61 3.75 -10.55
CA LEU A 97 7.30 3.12 -10.83
C LEU A 97 6.73 3.56 -12.17
N PRO A 98 5.89 2.73 -12.81
CA PRO A 98 4.97 3.23 -13.81
C PRO A 98 4.14 4.37 -13.23
N ARG A 99 4.01 5.48 -13.95
CA ARG A 99 3.26 6.66 -13.48
C ARG A 99 1.83 6.34 -13.05
N SER A 100 1.21 5.36 -13.68
CA SER A 100 -0.13 4.86 -13.35
C SER A 100 -0.24 4.22 -11.96
N MET A 101 0.86 3.85 -11.34
CA MET A 101 0.89 3.26 -10.00
C MET A 101 1.23 4.28 -8.91
N GLY A 102 1.49 5.52 -9.29
CA GLY A 102 1.90 6.58 -8.36
C GLY A 102 0.77 7.21 -7.56
N ALA A 103 -0.50 6.99 -7.93
CA ALA A 103 -1.68 7.50 -7.23
C ALA A 103 -2.94 6.74 -7.62
N GLY A 104 -3.85 6.53 -6.68
CA GLY A 104 -5.14 5.90 -6.90
C GLY A 104 -5.05 4.39 -7.10
N ALA A 105 -6.11 3.82 -7.69
CA ALA A 105 -6.21 2.39 -7.94
C ALA A 105 -5.45 1.97 -9.20
N TRP A 106 -4.81 0.82 -9.12
CA TRP A 106 -4.11 0.19 -10.23
C TRP A 106 -4.19 -1.34 -10.11
N LYS A 107 -3.77 -2.05 -11.14
CA LYS A 107 -3.76 -3.52 -11.16
C LYS A 107 -2.44 -4.04 -11.68
N TYR A 108 -1.96 -5.15 -11.09
CA TYR A 108 -0.81 -5.90 -11.57
C TYR A 108 -1.10 -7.40 -11.50
N HIS A 109 -1.22 -8.05 -12.66
CA HIS A 109 -1.78 -9.39 -12.77
C HIS A 109 -3.16 -9.46 -12.09
N ASP A 110 -3.34 -10.35 -11.12
CA ASP A 110 -4.59 -10.49 -10.37
C ASP A 110 -4.65 -9.63 -9.11
N MET A 111 -3.51 -9.06 -8.69
CA MET A 111 -3.42 -8.18 -7.52
C MET A 111 -3.95 -6.78 -7.83
N ILE A 112 -4.80 -6.28 -6.94
CA ILE A 112 -5.25 -4.88 -6.95
C ILE A 112 -4.29 -4.06 -6.07
N GLY A 113 -3.86 -2.91 -6.59
CA GLY A 113 -3.08 -1.97 -5.81
C GLY A 113 -3.80 -0.64 -5.62
N TYR A 114 -3.50 0.02 -4.52
CA TYR A 114 -3.91 1.40 -4.27
C TYR A 114 -2.75 2.16 -3.67
N THR A 115 -2.42 3.30 -4.28
CA THR A 115 -1.41 4.22 -3.77
C THR A 115 -2.08 5.51 -3.34
N SER A 116 -2.13 5.73 -2.03
CA SER A 116 -2.69 6.96 -1.46
C SER A 116 -1.73 8.12 -1.68
N VAL A 117 -2.28 9.26 -2.05
CA VAL A 117 -1.52 10.51 -2.09
C VAL A 117 -1.32 11.11 -0.71
N GLY A 118 -2.01 10.57 0.31
CA GLY A 118 -1.89 10.96 1.71
C GLY A 118 -2.36 12.37 2.02
N THR A 119 -2.22 12.76 3.29
CA THR A 119 -2.68 14.08 3.81
C THR A 119 -1.53 15.05 4.05
N GLY A 120 -0.30 14.56 4.15
CA GLY A 120 0.88 15.35 4.43
C GLY A 120 1.60 15.88 3.19
N SER A 121 2.74 16.50 3.40
CA SER A 121 3.68 16.92 2.36
C SER A 121 5.08 16.45 2.72
N SER A 122 5.95 16.32 1.72
CA SER A 122 7.35 15.93 1.87
C SER A 122 8.24 16.92 1.15
N ILE A 123 9.44 17.14 1.68
CA ILE A 123 10.50 18.03 1.16
C ILE A 123 10.08 19.51 1.22
N VAL A 124 8.99 19.88 0.55
CA VAL A 124 8.42 21.23 0.57
C VAL A 124 6.98 21.20 1.07
N PRO A 125 6.56 22.13 1.95
CA PRO A 125 5.22 22.12 2.54
C PRO A 125 4.17 22.70 1.57
N VAL A 126 4.12 22.19 0.34
CA VAL A 126 3.24 22.66 -0.73
C VAL A 126 2.64 21.48 -1.48
N ARG A 127 1.32 21.53 -1.74
CA ARG A 127 0.65 20.69 -2.72
C ARG A 127 0.03 21.58 -3.80
N PHE A 128 0.20 21.20 -5.06
CA PHE A 128 -0.35 21.92 -6.19
C PHE A 128 -0.98 20.94 -7.18
N ASN A 129 -2.26 21.13 -7.51
CA ASN A 129 -3.05 20.21 -8.33
C ASN A 129 -3.00 18.73 -7.88
N CYS A 130 -2.70 18.49 -6.61
CA CYS A 130 -2.67 17.19 -5.96
C CYS A 130 -3.23 17.34 -4.53
N PRO A 131 -4.55 17.44 -4.37
CA PRO A 131 -5.17 17.63 -3.07
C PRO A 131 -4.86 16.45 -2.14
N PRO A 132 -4.83 16.68 -0.81
CA PRO A 132 -4.70 15.59 0.15
C PRO A 132 -5.94 14.70 0.12
N GLU A 133 -5.77 13.42 0.51
CA GLU A 133 -6.88 12.48 0.60
C GLU A 133 -6.79 11.58 1.83
N ILE A 134 -7.95 11.13 2.29
CA ILE A 134 -8.15 9.99 3.17
C ILE A 134 -9.06 9.03 2.42
N THR A 135 -8.60 7.80 2.20
CA THR A 135 -9.33 6.81 1.42
C THR A 135 -10.00 5.79 2.34
N LEU A 136 -11.30 5.60 2.19
CA LEU A 136 -12.04 4.52 2.84
C LEU A 136 -12.21 3.36 1.85
N HIS A 137 -11.65 2.21 2.18
CA HIS A 137 -11.81 0.99 1.40
C HIS A 137 -12.97 0.16 1.93
N HIS A 138 -13.90 -0.21 1.06
CA HIS A 138 -14.99 -1.13 1.36
C HIS A 138 -14.68 -2.50 0.77
N LEU A 139 -14.63 -3.52 1.62
CA LEU A 139 -14.44 -4.91 1.21
C LEU A 139 -15.79 -5.62 1.24
N HIS A 140 -16.11 -6.30 0.15
CA HIS A 140 -17.33 -7.06 0.02
C HIS A 140 -16.99 -8.49 -0.43
N LEU A 141 -17.76 -9.46 0.05
CA LEU A 141 -17.72 -10.81 -0.51
C LEU A 141 -18.26 -10.76 -1.94
N SER A 142 -17.53 -11.35 -2.87
CA SER A 142 -18.10 -11.64 -4.18
C SER A 142 -19.09 -12.79 -4.04
N SER A 143 -20.33 -12.55 -4.40
CA SER A 143 -21.35 -13.59 -4.54
C SER A 143 -21.01 -14.54 -5.67
#